data_16359a7b27f503a1c73fcde1e54dd410
#
_entry.id   16359a7b27f503a1c73fcde1e54dd410
#
_cell.length_a   1.000
_cell.length_b   1.000
_cell.length_c   1.000
_cell.angle_alpha   90.00
_cell.angle_beta   90.00
_cell.angle_gamma   90.00
#
_symmetry.space_group_name_H-M   'P 1'
#
loop_
_entity.id
_entity.type
_entity.pdbx_description
1 polymer ?
#
loop_
_entity_poly.entity_id
_entity_poly.type
_entity_poly.pdbx_seq_one_letter_code
_entity_poly.pdbx_strand_id
1 'polypeptide(L)'
;QITKSLTHIEGIDKIENLSGWIIREGADIEDYESLRARTLGAWAELSTLPIKDKYKNVCEGVPGVLFVNVHDLHPRGQGTIDIIVTGTAGQATEGLLEDVRKAANSIRGPYDDILVMSSTTIEQDVTVMLTVSELIDSTGIEERAASVIAELLQIRKGRNLNELTHADIIFALKDKLPDIRNVKVTVPQEDVFLDSDKVIIL
;
A
#
# COMPACT_ATOMS: atom_id res chain seq x y z
N GLN A 1 -8.44 25.78 9.64
CA GLN A 1 -8.89 26.60 10.78
C GLN A 1 -9.80 27.72 10.28
N ILE A 2 -11.00 27.85 10.86
CA ILE A 2 -11.94 28.91 10.51
C ILE A 2 -11.64 30.10 11.45
N THR A 3 -11.20 31.20 10.86
CA THR A 3 -10.81 32.41 11.61
C THR A 3 -11.57 33.66 11.19
N LYS A 4 -12.40 33.55 10.14
CA LYS A 4 -13.14 34.70 9.58
C LYS A 4 -14.48 34.25 8.99
N SER A 5 -15.52 35.03 9.20
CA SER A 5 -16.80 34.86 8.49
C SER A 5 -16.69 35.44 7.07
N LEU A 6 -17.36 34.83 6.11
CA LEU A 6 -17.49 35.33 4.72
C LEU A 6 -18.47 36.51 4.65
N THR A 7 -19.45 36.56 5.56
CA THR A 7 -20.43 37.65 5.69
C THR A 7 -20.29 38.30 7.05
N HIS A 8 -20.42 39.64 7.08
CA HIS A 8 -20.49 40.35 8.35
C HIS A 8 -21.79 39.98 9.08
N ILE A 9 -21.64 39.50 10.32
CA ILE A 9 -22.78 39.19 11.19
C ILE A 9 -22.73 40.17 12.36
N GLU A 10 -23.76 40.98 12.49
CA GLU A 10 -23.85 42.00 13.55
C GLU A 10 -23.84 41.32 14.91
N GLY A 11 -23.00 41.83 15.83
CA GLY A 11 -22.86 41.29 17.20
C GLY A 11 -21.87 40.12 17.33
N ILE A 12 -21.13 39.74 16.26
CA ILE A 12 -20.05 38.75 16.33
C ILE A 12 -18.70 39.42 16.06
N ASP A 13 -17.93 39.62 17.12
CA ASP A 13 -16.62 40.28 17.07
C ASP A 13 -15.48 39.28 16.75
N LYS A 14 -15.65 37.99 17.10
CA LYS A 14 -14.59 37.00 16.99
C LYS A 14 -15.13 35.61 16.63
N ILE A 15 -14.43 34.93 15.76
CA ILE A 15 -14.69 33.52 15.41
C ILE A 15 -13.48 32.71 15.83
N GLU A 16 -13.66 31.74 16.68
CA GLU A 16 -12.61 30.85 17.16
C GLU A 16 -13.07 29.40 17.08
N ASN A 17 -12.09 28.51 16.80
CA ASN A 17 -12.32 27.09 16.99
C ASN A 17 -11.93 26.71 18.41
N LEU A 18 -12.76 25.97 19.08
CA LEU A 18 -12.47 25.47 20.43
C LEU A 18 -11.27 24.49 20.38
N SER A 19 -10.54 24.38 21.49
CA SER A 19 -9.49 23.36 21.62
C SER A 19 -10.09 21.97 21.39
N GLY A 20 -9.43 21.16 20.52
CA GLY A 20 -9.89 19.82 20.20
C GLY A 20 -11.04 19.74 19.17
N TRP A 21 -11.33 20.84 18.44
CA TRP A 21 -12.35 20.85 17.41
C TRP A 21 -12.00 19.94 16.20
N ILE A 22 -10.71 19.65 16.01
CA ILE A 22 -10.26 18.68 15.00
C ILE A 22 -10.47 17.28 15.58
N ILE A 23 -11.52 16.61 15.14
CA ILE A 23 -11.83 15.22 15.51
C ILE A 23 -11.05 14.26 14.65
N ARG A 24 -10.76 14.66 13.41
CA ARG A 24 -9.97 13.88 12.44
C ARG A 24 -9.11 14.85 11.64
N GLU A 25 -7.81 14.58 11.60
CA GLU A 25 -6.91 15.36 10.76
C GLU A 25 -7.23 15.14 9.28
N GLY A 26 -7.03 16.18 8.49
CA GLY A 26 -7.06 16.07 7.03
C GLY A 26 -5.86 15.25 6.54
N ALA A 27 -6.00 14.66 5.39
CA ALA A 27 -4.91 14.06 4.65
C ALA A 27 -4.59 14.93 3.42
N ASP A 28 -3.46 14.64 2.78
CA ASP A 28 -3.13 15.21 1.48
C ASP A 28 -4.20 14.86 0.44
N ILE A 29 -4.23 15.64 -0.64
CA ILE A 29 -5.18 15.43 -1.74
C ILE A 29 -4.96 14.03 -2.30
N GLU A 30 -6.03 13.23 -2.25
CA GLU A 30 -6.04 11.88 -2.82
C GLU A 30 -5.85 11.97 -4.35
N ASP A 31 -4.98 11.14 -4.90
CA ASP A 31 -4.81 11.07 -6.36
C ASP A 31 -6.05 10.47 -7.04
N TYR A 32 -6.22 10.76 -8.33
CA TYR A 32 -7.42 10.37 -9.08
C TYR A 32 -7.64 8.86 -9.18
N GLU A 33 -6.58 8.06 -9.26
CA GLU A 33 -6.70 6.60 -9.35
C GLU A 33 -7.06 5.99 -8.00
N SER A 34 -6.53 6.50 -6.91
CA SER A 34 -6.93 6.12 -5.55
C SER A 34 -8.39 6.48 -5.29
N LEU A 35 -8.82 7.69 -5.68
CA LEU A 35 -10.23 8.11 -5.57
C LEU A 35 -11.14 7.21 -6.40
N ARG A 36 -10.74 6.89 -7.63
CA ARG A 36 -11.49 6.00 -8.51
C ARG A 36 -11.63 4.61 -7.91
N ALA A 37 -10.51 4.03 -7.45
CA ALA A 37 -10.51 2.71 -6.83
C ALA A 37 -11.43 2.67 -5.58
N ARG A 38 -11.35 3.69 -4.71
CA ARG A 38 -12.21 3.81 -3.53
C ARG A 38 -13.68 3.98 -3.91
N THR A 39 -13.98 4.78 -4.94
CA THR A 39 -15.36 4.98 -5.42
C THR A 39 -15.96 3.69 -5.98
N LEU A 40 -15.18 2.94 -6.77
CA LEU A 40 -15.61 1.63 -7.27
C LEU A 40 -15.78 0.61 -6.14
N GLY A 41 -14.88 0.63 -5.16
CA GLY A 41 -14.96 -0.24 -3.98
C GLY A 41 -16.18 0.04 -3.10
N ALA A 42 -16.66 1.28 -3.03
CA ALA A 42 -17.83 1.66 -2.25
C ALA A 42 -19.11 0.90 -2.65
N TRP A 43 -19.21 0.43 -3.89
CA TRP A 43 -20.35 -0.42 -4.32
C TRP A 43 -20.39 -1.76 -3.57
N ALA A 44 -19.24 -2.33 -3.23
CA ALA A 44 -19.16 -3.56 -2.44
C ALA A 44 -19.68 -3.37 -0.99
N GLU A 45 -19.51 -2.16 -0.44
CA GLU A 45 -20.01 -1.81 0.90
C GLU A 45 -21.54 -1.75 0.97
N LEU A 46 -22.22 -1.49 -0.14
CA LEU A 46 -23.68 -1.50 -0.21
C LEU A 46 -24.27 -2.92 -0.14
N SER A 47 -23.45 -3.95 -0.31
CA SER A 47 -23.91 -5.33 -0.17
C SER A 47 -24.35 -5.61 1.27
N THR A 48 -25.51 -6.24 1.42
CA THR A 48 -25.97 -6.74 2.73
C THR A 48 -25.22 -7.98 3.19
N LEU A 49 -24.56 -8.68 2.25
CA LEU A 49 -23.76 -9.87 2.55
C LEU A 49 -22.29 -9.51 2.66
N PRO A 50 -21.54 -10.12 3.58
CA PRO A 50 -20.10 -9.95 3.68
C PRO A 50 -19.42 -10.72 2.54
N ILE A 51 -19.11 -10.01 1.48
CA ILE A 51 -18.33 -10.51 0.34
C ILE A 51 -16.85 -10.12 0.49
N LYS A 52 -15.97 -10.83 -0.23
CA LYS A 52 -14.51 -10.59 -0.22
C LYS A 52 -14.15 -9.11 -0.33
N ASP A 53 -14.73 -8.41 -1.32
CA ASP A 53 -14.43 -7.00 -1.57
C ASP A 53 -14.88 -6.09 -0.43
N LYS A 54 -15.98 -6.44 0.26
CA LYS A 54 -16.44 -5.69 1.43
C LYS A 54 -15.45 -5.81 2.59
N TYR A 55 -14.97 -7.02 2.88
CA TYR A 55 -13.92 -7.23 3.88
C TYR A 55 -12.66 -6.44 3.52
N LYS A 56 -12.21 -6.53 2.25
CA LYS A 56 -11.06 -5.81 1.77
C LYS A 56 -11.20 -4.30 1.99
N ASN A 57 -12.27 -3.70 1.50
CA ASN A 57 -12.49 -2.25 1.58
C ASN A 57 -12.58 -1.74 3.02
N VAL A 58 -13.33 -2.45 3.88
CA VAL A 58 -13.47 -2.06 5.29
C VAL A 58 -12.15 -2.15 6.03
N CYS A 59 -11.37 -3.21 5.79
CA CYS A 59 -10.06 -3.38 6.41
C CYS A 59 -9.01 -2.39 5.86
N GLU A 60 -9.01 -2.09 4.56
CA GLU A 60 -8.14 -1.06 3.97
C GLU A 60 -8.50 0.36 4.44
N GLY A 61 -9.73 0.58 4.92
CA GLY A 61 -10.14 1.83 5.55
C GLY A 61 -9.53 2.09 6.92
N VAL A 62 -8.88 1.10 7.55
CA VAL A 62 -8.23 1.26 8.84
C VAL A 62 -6.92 2.06 8.67
N PRO A 63 -6.72 3.16 9.43
CA PRO A 63 -5.49 3.94 9.33
C PRO A 63 -4.25 3.10 9.63
N GLY A 64 -3.23 3.20 8.76
CA GLY A 64 -1.99 2.42 8.87
C GLY A 64 -1.98 1.13 8.04
N VAL A 65 -3.10 0.72 7.50
CA VAL A 65 -3.18 -0.38 6.53
C VAL A 65 -2.82 0.15 5.15
N LEU A 66 -1.89 -0.51 4.49
CA LEU A 66 -1.52 -0.20 3.11
C LEU A 66 -2.27 -1.09 2.12
N PHE A 67 -2.32 -2.39 2.42
CA PHE A 67 -2.90 -3.39 1.54
C PHE A 67 -3.52 -4.53 2.35
N VAL A 68 -4.63 -5.07 1.85
CA VAL A 68 -5.31 -6.22 2.44
C VAL A 68 -5.56 -7.28 1.38
N ASN A 69 -5.17 -8.50 1.68
CA ASN A 69 -5.54 -9.66 0.90
C ASN A 69 -6.52 -10.54 1.67
N VAL A 70 -7.62 -10.89 1.04
CA VAL A 70 -8.69 -11.69 1.66
C VAL A 70 -8.79 -13.04 0.96
N HIS A 71 -8.61 -14.10 1.73
CA HIS A 71 -8.79 -15.49 1.30
C HIS A 71 -10.12 -16.00 1.83
N ASP A 72 -11.14 -16.01 0.98
CA ASP A 72 -12.53 -16.37 1.30
C ASP A 72 -12.92 -17.78 0.82
N LEU A 73 -11.98 -18.52 0.22
CA LEU A 73 -12.20 -19.89 -0.27
C LEU A 73 -11.93 -20.95 0.80
N HIS A 74 -12.37 -20.67 2.02
CA HIS A 74 -12.30 -21.61 3.15
C HIS A 74 -10.89 -22.16 3.46
N PRO A 75 -9.86 -21.30 3.63
CA PRO A 75 -8.45 -21.70 3.75
C PRO A 75 -8.17 -22.65 4.91
N ARG A 76 -8.94 -22.60 5.98
CA ARG A 76 -8.82 -23.45 7.19
C ARG A 76 -10.00 -24.40 7.38
N GLY A 77 -10.96 -24.43 6.43
CA GLY A 77 -12.18 -25.23 6.49
C GLY A 77 -13.43 -24.38 6.24
N GLN A 78 -14.58 -25.01 6.18
CA GLN A 78 -15.84 -24.35 5.82
C GLN A 78 -16.16 -23.16 6.74
N GLY A 79 -16.51 -22.01 6.15
CA GLY A 79 -16.85 -20.79 6.87
C GLY A 79 -15.63 -19.94 7.30
N THR A 80 -14.40 -20.35 6.97
CA THR A 80 -13.20 -19.63 7.37
C THR A 80 -12.80 -18.60 6.32
N ILE A 81 -12.32 -17.43 6.80
CA ILE A 81 -11.82 -16.31 6.01
C ILE A 81 -10.50 -15.86 6.64
N ASP A 82 -9.45 -15.82 5.84
CA ASP A 82 -8.16 -15.30 6.27
C ASP A 82 -7.92 -13.93 5.64
N ILE A 83 -7.61 -12.95 6.49
CA ILE A 83 -7.34 -11.57 6.11
C ILE A 83 -5.87 -11.28 6.40
N ILE A 84 -5.09 -11.07 5.34
CA ILE A 84 -3.67 -10.78 5.42
C ILE A 84 -3.47 -9.29 5.26
N VAL A 85 -2.84 -8.67 6.26
CA VAL A 85 -2.68 -7.23 6.37
C VAL A 85 -1.22 -6.85 6.15
N THR A 86 -0.99 -5.92 5.24
CA THR A 86 0.30 -5.26 5.07
C THR A 86 0.19 -3.83 5.58
N GLY A 87 1.02 -3.47 6.55
CA GLY A 87 1.12 -2.11 7.07
C GLY A 87 2.04 -1.24 6.20
N THR A 88 2.06 0.06 6.48
CA THR A 88 2.91 1.03 5.77
C THR A 88 4.41 0.77 5.93
N ALA A 89 4.81 0.07 6.97
CA ALA A 89 6.20 -0.35 7.23
C ALA A 89 6.48 -1.81 6.81
N GLY A 90 5.54 -2.48 6.13
CA GLY A 90 5.60 -3.89 5.77
C GLY A 90 4.75 -4.74 6.69
N GLN A 91 5.36 -5.37 7.68
CA GLN A 91 4.61 -6.17 8.65
C GLN A 91 3.67 -5.29 9.49
N ALA A 92 2.44 -5.78 9.67
CA ALA A 92 1.46 -5.12 10.52
C ALA A 92 1.79 -5.36 12.00
N THR A 93 1.74 -4.31 12.81
CA THR A 93 1.88 -4.42 14.27
C THR A 93 0.65 -5.07 14.89
N GLU A 94 0.79 -5.65 16.09
CA GLU A 94 -0.35 -6.28 16.77
C GLU A 94 -1.49 -5.29 17.04
N GLY A 95 -1.18 -4.04 17.36
CA GLY A 95 -2.19 -2.99 17.52
C GLY A 95 -2.98 -2.73 16.25
N LEU A 96 -2.30 -2.69 15.09
CA LEU A 96 -2.95 -2.53 13.78
C LEU A 96 -3.81 -3.75 13.44
N LEU A 97 -3.32 -4.96 13.73
CA LEU A 97 -4.09 -6.20 13.52
C LEU A 97 -5.35 -6.23 14.38
N GLU A 98 -5.29 -5.72 15.61
CA GLU A 98 -6.46 -5.63 16.50
C GLU A 98 -7.50 -4.65 15.96
N ASP A 99 -7.10 -3.50 15.44
CA ASP A 99 -8.01 -2.54 14.83
C ASP A 99 -8.65 -3.09 13.55
N VAL A 100 -7.88 -3.82 12.73
CA VAL A 100 -8.42 -4.53 11.57
C VAL A 100 -9.38 -5.65 12.00
N ARG A 101 -9.09 -6.41 13.07
CA ARG A 101 -10.02 -7.41 13.62
C ARG A 101 -11.34 -6.78 14.04
N LYS A 102 -11.30 -5.63 14.69
CA LYS A 102 -12.53 -4.89 15.07
C LYS A 102 -13.32 -4.48 13.83
N ALA A 103 -12.64 -3.92 12.82
CA ALA A 103 -13.26 -3.51 11.56
C ALA A 103 -13.89 -4.71 10.82
N ALA A 104 -13.17 -5.81 10.66
CA ALA A 104 -13.66 -7.03 10.02
C ALA A 104 -14.86 -7.63 10.78
N ASN A 105 -14.79 -7.69 12.11
CA ASN A 105 -15.88 -8.21 12.94
C ASN A 105 -17.15 -7.34 12.88
N SER A 106 -17.04 -6.05 12.58
CA SER A 106 -18.21 -5.16 12.44
C SER A 106 -19.13 -5.54 11.28
N ILE A 107 -18.59 -6.21 10.27
CA ILE A 107 -19.31 -6.64 9.06
C ILE A 107 -19.39 -8.16 8.93
N ARG A 108 -18.95 -8.89 9.95
CA ARG A 108 -18.87 -10.35 9.98
C ARG A 108 -20.24 -10.99 9.75
N GLY A 109 -20.27 -11.99 8.88
CA GLY A 109 -21.44 -12.87 8.73
C GLY A 109 -21.60 -13.80 9.93
N PRO A 110 -22.81 -14.35 10.16
CA PRO A 110 -23.11 -15.15 11.34
C PRO A 110 -22.31 -16.47 11.41
N TYR A 111 -21.78 -16.93 10.30
CA TYR A 111 -21.07 -18.21 10.18
C TYR A 111 -19.59 -18.04 9.76
N ASP A 112 -19.13 -16.79 9.64
CA ASP A 112 -17.75 -16.52 9.21
C ASP A 112 -16.80 -16.67 10.41
N ASP A 113 -15.76 -17.47 10.25
CA ASP A 113 -14.62 -17.54 11.17
C ASP A 113 -13.43 -16.76 10.56
N ILE A 114 -13.18 -15.57 11.10
CA ILE A 114 -12.22 -14.63 10.57
C ILE A 114 -10.90 -14.75 11.32
N LEU A 115 -9.82 -14.98 10.58
CA LEU A 115 -8.45 -14.88 11.08
C LEU A 115 -7.77 -13.68 10.42
N VAL A 116 -7.23 -12.76 11.23
CA VAL A 116 -6.45 -11.60 10.76
C VAL A 116 -5.00 -11.82 11.13
N MET A 117 -4.13 -11.77 10.13
CA MET A 117 -2.69 -11.97 10.28
C MET A 117 -1.88 -10.93 9.49
N SER A 118 -0.63 -10.73 9.89
CA SER A 118 0.31 -9.88 9.15
C SER A 118 0.84 -10.60 7.91
N SER A 119 1.11 -9.84 6.84
CA SER A 119 1.97 -10.33 5.75
C SER A 119 3.38 -10.63 6.26
N THR A 120 4.06 -11.56 5.57
CA THR A 120 5.47 -11.88 5.82
C THR A 120 6.35 -11.11 4.85
N THR A 121 7.36 -10.40 5.33
CA THR A 121 8.36 -9.75 4.49
C THR A 121 9.45 -10.72 4.07
N ILE A 122 9.82 -10.71 2.80
CA ILE A 122 10.92 -11.49 2.23
C ILE A 122 11.93 -10.50 1.67
N GLU A 123 13.14 -10.52 2.20
CA GLU A 123 14.27 -9.75 1.69
C GLU A 123 14.76 -10.35 0.37
N GLN A 124 14.88 -9.52 -0.66
CA GLN A 124 15.34 -9.92 -1.97
C GLN A 124 16.52 -9.07 -2.40
N ASP A 125 17.70 -9.69 -2.44
CA ASP A 125 18.87 -9.05 -3.01
C ASP A 125 18.68 -8.79 -4.51
N VAL A 126 19.14 -7.62 -4.96
CA VAL A 126 19.13 -7.26 -6.39
C VAL A 126 20.54 -6.89 -6.82
N THR A 127 21.07 -7.65 -7.77
CA THR A 127 22.37 -7.36 -8.40
C THR A 127 22.19 -7.12 -9.88
N VAL A 128 22.65 -5.98 -10.36
CA VAL A 128 22.56 -5.59 -11.77
C VAL A 128 23.95 -5.23 -12.33
N MET A 129 24.18 -5.55 -13.58
CA MET A 129 25.32 -5.07 -14.34
C MET A 129 24.86 -3.95 -15.28
N LEU A 130 25.45 -2.78 -15.12
CA LEU A 130 25.12 -1.58 -15.90
C LEU A 130 26.17 -1.37 -16.97
N THR A 131 25.73 -1.07 -18.21
CA THR A 131 26.58 -0.64 -19.30
C THR A 131 26.25 0.83 -19.60
N VAL A 132 27.24 1.71 -19.44
CA VAL A 132 27.13 3.15 -19.70
C VAL A 132 27.87 3.48 -20.98
N SER A 133 27.49 4.57 -21.64
CA SER A 133 28.23 5.07 -22.82
C SER A 133 29.56 5.67 -22.38
N GLU A 134 30.65 5.41 -23.14
CA GLU A 134 31.98 5.97 -22.88
C GLU A 134 32.03 7.50 -22.90
N LEU A 135 31.03 8.15 -23.49
CA LEU A 135 30.91 9.60 -23.61
C LEU A 135 30.27 10.27 -22.37
N ILE A 136 29.84 9.50 -21.40
CA ILE A 136 29.10 9.96 -20.22
C ILE A 136 29.94 9.73 -18.97
N ASP A 137 29.98 10.73 -18.09
CA ASP A 137 30.59 10.59 -16.78
C ASP A 137 29.77 9.59 -15.94
N SER A 138 30.40 8.44 -15.64
CA SER A 138 29.79 7.37 -14.87
C SER A 138 29.88 7.58 -13.34
N THR A 139 30.41 8.72 -12.89
CA THR A 139 30.60 9.00 -11.46
C THR A 139 29.25 8.98 -10.73
N GLY A 140 29.15 8.17 -9.67
CA GLY A 140 27.96 8.05 -8.81
C GLY A 140 26.75 7.37 -9.47
N ILE A 141 26.93 6.68 -10.61
CA ILE A 141 25.82 5.97 -11.26
C ILE A 141 25.39 4.75 -10.43
N GLU A 142 26.31 4.15 -9.72
CA GLU A 142 26.04 2.99 -8.85
C GLU A 142 25.13 3.40 -7.68
N GLU A 143 25.42 4.48 -6.99
CA GLU A 143 24.59 4.99 -5.91
C GLU A 143 23.20 5.43 -6.40
N ARG A 144 23.13 6.06 -7.56
CA ARG A 144 21.85 6.42 -8.18
C ARG A 144 21.05 5.18 -8.56
N ALA A 145 21.69 4.17 -9.10
CA ALA A 145 21.02 2.90 -9.45
C ALA A 145 20.53 2.17 -8.20
N ALA A 146 21.34 2.12 -7.13
CA ALA A 146 20.93 1.54 -5.86
C ALA A 146 19.72 2.28 -5.26
N SER A 147 19.70 3.61 -5.36
CA SER A 147 18.57 4.42 -4.91
C SER A 147 17.29 4.14 -5.71
N VAL A 148 17.40 3.94 -7.02
CA VAL A 148 16.26 3.60 -7.89
C VAL A 148 15.71 2.22 -7.55
N ILE A 149 16.58 1.23 -7.29
CA ILE A 149 16.15 -0.11 -6.88
C ILE A 149 15.49 -0.07 -5.50
N ALA A 150 16.04 0.70 -4.56
CA ALA A 150 15.43 0.88 -3.25
C ALA A 150 14.04 1.55 -3.35
N GLU A 151 13.88 2.54 -4.22
CA GLU A 151 12.57 3.16 -4.51
C GLU A 151 11.60 2.17 -5.15
N LEU A 152 12.08 1.33 -6.08
CA LEU A 152 11.26 0.29 -6.72
C LEU A 152 10.73 -0.72 -5.69
N LEU A 153 11.56 -1.14 -4.74
CA LEU A 153 11.23 -2.12 -3.72
C LEU A 153 10.55 -1.52 -2.48
N GLN A 154 10.40 -0.20 -2.44
CA GLN A 154 9.67 0.46 -1.36
C GLN A 154 8.20 0.02 -1.33
N ILE A 155 7.70 -0.22 -0.12
CA ILE A 155 6.30 -0.59 0.12
C ILE A 155 5.41 0.63 -0.12
N ARG A 156 4.58 0.58 -1.17
CA ARG A 156 3.67 1.68 -1.54
C ARG A 156 2.43 1.15 -2.25
N LYS A 157 1.35 1.93 -2.21
CA LYS A 157 0.14 1.65 -2.99
C LYS A 157 0.47 1.60 -4.49
N GLY A 158 -0.17 0.67 -5.20
CA GLY A 158 -0.02 0.52 -6.65
C GLY A 158 1.17 -0.33 -7.09
N ARG A 159 2.04 -0.77 -6.16
CA ARG A 159 3.05 -1.77 -6.44
C ARG A 159 2.49 -3.18 -6.19
N ASN A 160 2.83 -4.13 -7.07
CA ASN A 160 2.65 -5.55 -6.78
C ASN A 160 3.69 -5.98 -5.75
N LEU A 161 3.27 -6.16 -4.50
CA LEU A 161 4.19 -6.37 -3.39
C LEU A 161 4.80 -7.78 -3.35
N ASN A 162 4.15 -8.74 -3.98
CA ASN A 162 4.55 -10.15 -4.04
C ASN A 162 5.21 -10.55 -5.36
N GLU A 163 5.47 -9.60 -6.24
CA GLU A 163 6.01 -9.84 -7.56
C GLU A 163 7.19 -8.89 -7.85
N LEU A 164 8.26 -9.42 -8.42
CA LEU A 164 9.40 -8.65 -8.90
C LEU A 164 9.92 -9.29 -10.18
N THR A 165 9.71 -8.61 -11.30
CA THR A 165 10.18 -9.08 -12.60
C THR A 165 11.47 -8.38 -13.03
N HIS A 166 12.27 -9.04 -13.86
CA HIS A 166 13.42 -8.41 -14.50
C HIS A 166 13.01 -7.18 -15.33
N ALA A 167 11.82 -7.23 -15.93
CA ALA A 167 11.29 -6.13 -16.72
C ALA A 167 11.07 -4.89 -15.85
N ASP A 168 10.54 -5.04 -14.64
CA ASP A 168 10.32 -3.92 -13.70
C ASP A 168 11.63 -3.26 -13.30
N ILE A 169 12.66 -4.07 -12.99
CA ILE A 169 13.99 -3.57 -12.63
C ILE A 169 14.62 -2.82 -13.80
N ILE A 170 14.59 -3.41 -15.00
CA ILE A 170 15.16 -2.80 -16.21
C ILE A 170 14.42 -1.51 -16.57
N PHE A 171 13.07 -1.52 -16.49
CA PHE A 171 12.26 -0.36 -16.78
C PHE A 171 12.54 0.77 -15.80
N ALA A 172 12.52 0.49 -14.49
CA ALA A 172 12.78 1.50 -13.47
C ALA A 172 14.16 2.16 -13.63
N LEU A 173 15.21 1.35 -13.91
CA LEU A 173 16.56 1.86 -14.11
C LEU A 173 16.68 2.70 -15.39
N LYS A 174 16.08 2.28 -16.50
CA LYS A 174 16.13 3.01 -17.76
C LYS A 174 15.29 4.30 -17.75
N ASP A 175 14.18 4.29 -17.06
CA ASP A 175 13.30 5.46 -16.91
C ASP A 175 13.98 6.57 -16.08
N LYS A 176 14.58 6.20 -14.96
CA LYS A 176 15.22 7.14 -14.03
C LYS A 176 16.66 7.53 -14.43
N LEU A 177 17.35 6.66 -15.16
CA LEU A 177 18.75 6.81 -15.55
C LEU A 177 18.90 6.62 -17.08
N PRO A 178 18.54 7.64 -17.88
CA PRO A 178 18.56 7.55 -19.34
C PRO A 178 19.99 7.36 -19.90
N ASP A 179 21.01 7.64 -19.11
CA ASP A 179 22.43 7.48 -19.47
C ASP A 179 22.86 6.01 -19.57
N ILE A 180 22.06 5.08 -19.04
CA ILE A 180 22.36 3.65 -19.08
C ILE A 180 21.97 3.09 -20.44
N ARG A 181 22.97 2.55 -21.15
CA ARG A 181 22.80 1.90 -22.45
C ARG A 181 22.14 0.52 -22.29
N ASN A 182 22.61 -0.27 -21.33
CA ASN A 182 22.10 -1.61 -21.09
C ASN A 182 22.10 -1.97 -19.61
N VAL A 183 21.12 -2.77 -19.20
CA VAL A 183 20.97 -3.32 -17.85
C VAL A 183 20.86 -4.83 -17.97
N LYS A 184 21.70 -5.56 -17.25
CA LYS A 184 21.62 -7.01 -17.12
C LYS A 184 21.37 -7.34 -15.65
N VAL A 185 20.21 -7.90 -15.34
CA VAL A 185 19.90 -8.40 -13.99
C VAL A 185 20.64 -9.73 -13.80
N THR A 186 21.32 -9.87 -12.68
CA THR A 186 22.09 -11.07 -12.33
C THR A 186 21.47 -11.77 -11.12
N VAL A 187 20.92 -11.01 -10.20
CA VAL A 187 20.13 -11.51 -9.06
C VAL A 187 18.89 -10.63 -8.96
N PRO A 188 17.73 -11.24 -8.87
CA PRO A 188 17.41 -12.65 -8.95
C PRO A 188 17.71 -13.22 -10.36
N GLN A 189 17.93 -14.53 -10.48
CA GLN A 189 18.21 -15.18 -11.78
C GLN A 189 16.97 -15.32 -12.66
N GLU A 190 15.81 -15.42 -12.04
CA GLU A 190 14.48 -15.52 -12.66
C GLU A 190 13.53 -14.52 -12.01
N ASP A 191 12.40 -14.26 -12.65
CA ASP A 191 11.35 -13.43 -12.09
C ASP A 191 10.83 -14.06 -10.78
N VAL A 192 10.64 -13.23 -9.76
CA VAL A 192 10.21 -13.67 -8.43
C VAL A 192 8.70 -13.47 -8.30
N PHE A 193 8.00 -14.56 -8.04
CA PHE A 193 6.57 -14.57 -7.72
C PHE A 193 6.37 -15.27 -6.39
N LEU A 194 5.88 -14.55 -5.41
CA LEU A 194 5.59 -15.08 -4.09
C LEU A 194 4.08 -15.25 -3.89
N ASP A 195 3.72 -16.04 -2.89
CA ASP A 195 2.33 -16.14 -2.46
C ASP A 195 1.80 -14.78 -2.00
N SER A 196 0.51 -14.61 -2.04
CA SER A 196 -0.17 -13.35 -1.76
C SER A 196 -0.11 -12.90 -0.28
N ASP A 197 0.43 -13.71 0.60
CA ASP A 197 0.72 -13.42 2.02
C ASP A 197 2.14 -12.88 2.24
N LYS A 198 2.95 -12.81 1.18
CA LYS A 198 4.35 -12.39 1.23
C LYS A 198 4.56 -11.06 0.52
N VAL A 199 5.50 -10.29 1.03
CA VAL A 199 5.88 -8.97 0.51
C VAL A 199 7.38 -8.94 0.28
N ILE A 200 7.79 -8.58 -0.94
CA ILE A 200 9.21 -8.43 -1.31
C ILE A 200 9.70 -7.06 -0.86
N ILE A 201 10.79 -7.05 -0.11
CA ILE A 201 11.55 -5.86 0.30
C ILE A 201 13.01 -6.00 -0.13
N LEU A 202 13.78 -4.88 -0.08
CA LEU A 202 15.22 -4.89 -0.33
C LEU A 202 15.97 -5.32 0.92
#